data_47bcaa907dfe1464348f7090ee86ebaf
#
_entry.id   47bcaa907dfe1464348f7090ee86ebaf
#
_cell.length_a   1.000
_cell.length_b   1.000
_cell.length_c   1.000
_cell.angle_alpha   90.00
_cell.angle_beta   90.00
_cell.angle_gamma   90.00
#
_symmetry.space_group_name_H-M   'P 1'
#
loop_
_entity.id
_entity.type
_entity.pdbx_description
1 polymer ?
#
loop_
_entity_poly.entity_id
_entity_poly.type
_entity_poly.pdbx_seq_one_letter_code
_entity_poly.pdbx_strand_id
1 'polypeptide(L)'
;MRNFENWETQDLEIAFDLEKNKEMALLKDWLGAATTFDIETKKELELLKNRILVFADYWNEDELKMQCISKMVDFSGYYKDKNYNVFSQRPLSATINGIEIGGRVDFVLAKGEQKPVKPYFFIHEYKQETKKGSSDPKGQLLSELLVAQAKNDIKNPVYGCYVVGRSWFFVILHNKEYAVSRAYDASQADIYTIIAILRKVKEYVQKMEDESKK
;
A
#
# COMPACT_ATOMS: atom_id res chain seq x y z
N MET A 1 2.94 -12.03 20.52
CA MET A 1 2.80 -11.22 19.27
C MET A 1 1.87 -11.95 18.31
N ARG A 2 0.79 -11.30 17.88
CA ARG A 2 -0.11 -11.82 16.83
C ARG A 2 0.40 -11.34 15.46
N ASN A 3 0.60 -12.28 14.54
CA ASN A 3 1.16 -12.00 13.21
C ASN A 3 0.15 -11.28 12.33
N PHE A 4 0.61 -10.41 11.41
CA PHE A 4 -0.24 -9.63 10.48
C PHE A 4 -1.22 -10.51 9.72
N GLU A 5 -0.76 -11.63 9.16
CA GLU A 5 -1.56 -12.60 8.39
C GLU A 5 -2.70 -13.27 9.16
N ASN A 6 -2.69 -13.19 10.50
CA ASN A 6 -3.69 -13.78 11.38
C ASN A 6 -4.79 -12.81 11.80
N TRP A 7 -4.79 -11.58 11.25
CA TRP A 7 -5.81 -10.59 11.54
C TRP A 7 -6.84 -10.55 10.42
N GLU A 8 -8.10 -10.70 10.79
CA GLU A 8 -9.24 -10.36 9.94
C GLU A 8 -9.67 -8.92 10.20
N THR A 9 -10.29 -8.30 9.20
CA THR A 9 -10.77 -6.91 9.32
C THR A 9 -11.67 -6.72 10.53
N GLN A 10 -12.61 -7.64 10.77
CA GLN A 10 -13.54 -7.55 11.89
C GLN A 10 -12.85 -7.65 13.25
N ASP A 11 -11.81 -8.48 13.37
CA ASP A 11 -11.01 -8.55 14.59
C ASP A 11 -10.37 -7.21 14.94
N LEU A 12 -9.85 -6.50 13.92
CA LEU A 12 -9.23 -5.20 14.09
C LEU A 12 -10.26 -4.12 14.46
N GLU A 13 -11.43 -4.15 13.83
CA GLU A 13 -12.54 -3.24 14.17
C GLU A 13 -12.92 -3.37 15.63
N ILE A 14 -13.02 -4.59 16.15
CA ILE A 14 -13.36 -4.85 17.55
C ILE A 14 -12.20 -4.51 18.49
N ALA A 15 -10.98 -4.97 18.20
CA ALA A 15 -9.84 -4.86 19.12
C ALA A 15 -9.30 -3.42 19.25
N PHE A 16 -9.42 -2.61 18.18
CA PHE A 16 -8.86 -1.27 18.08
C PHE A 16 -9.90 -0.17 17.86
N ASP A 17 -11.18 -0.53 17.91
CA ASP A 17 -12.31 0.40 17.73
C ASP A 17 -12.16 1.16 16.39
N LEU A 18 -11.92 0.39 15.32
CA LEU A 18 -11.79 0.96 13.97
C LEU A 18 -13.15 1.06 13.30
N GLU A 19 -13.39 2.19 12.65
CA GLU A 19 -14.61 2.46 11.91
C GLU A 19 -14.33 2.62 10.41
N LYS A 20 -15.13 1.95 9.58
CA LYS A 20 -15.07 2.10 8.13
C LYS A 20 -15.79 3.37 7.68
N ASN A 21 -15.06 4.38 7.25
CA ASN A 21 -15.60 5.61 6.68
C ASN A 21 -15.65 5.54 5.15
N LYS A 22 -16.85 5.33 4.58
CA LYS A 22 -17.06 5.25 3.12
C LYS A 22 -16.94 6.59 2.40
N GLU A 23 -17.03 7.70 3.13
CA GLU A 23 -17.05 9.06 2.59
C GLU A 23 -15.78 9.85 2.93
N MET A 24 -14.71 9.16 3.35
CA MET A 24 -13.44 9.79 3.75
C MET A 24 -12.89 10.70 2.66
N ALA A 25 -12.81 11.99 2.95
CA ALA A 25 -12.33 13.01 2.00
C ALA A 25 -10.87 12.77 1.56
N LEU A 26 -10.03 12.27 2.48
CA LEU A 26 -8.63 11.93 2.18
C LEU A 26 -8.53 10.85 1.11
N LEU A 27 -9.38 9.81 1.15
CA LEU A 27 -9.39 8.79 0.12
C LEU A 27 -9.88 9.36 -1.21
N LYS A 28 -10.93 10.16 -1.21
CA LYS A 28 -11.45 10.80 -2.44
C LYS A 28 -10.40 11.71 -3.08
N ASP A 29 -9.69 12.50 -2.29
CA ASP A 29 -8.57 13.31 -2.77
C ASP A 29 -7.47 12.45 -3.40
N TRP A 30 -7.05 11.39 -2.72
CA TRP A 30 -6.01 10.50 -3.22
C TRP A 30 -6.39 9.80 -4.53
N LEU A 31 -7.61 9.24 -4.59
CA LEU A 31 -8.13 8.57 -5.80
C LEU A 31 -8.40 9.55 -6.95
N GLY A 32 -8.57 10.84 -6.68
CA GLY A 32 -8.66 11.90 -7.66
C GLY A 32 -7.33 12.27 -8.34
N ALA A 33 -6.26 11.50 -8.09
CA ALA A 33 -4.96 11.72 -8.72
C ALA A 33 -5.07 11.67 -10.24
N ALA A 34 -4.44 12.64 -10.90
CA ALA A 34 -4.30 12.68 -12.34
C ALA A 34 -2.82 12.84 -12.70
N THR A 35 -2.40 12.21 -13.77
CA THR A 35 -1.05 12.36 -14.30
C THR A 35 -1.05 12.25 -15.80
N THR A 36 -0.10 12.91 -16.43
CA THR A 36 0.20 12.74 -17.84
C THR A 36 1.34 11.74 -17.99
N PHE A 37 1.28 10.98 -19.06
CA PHE A 37 2.33 10.04 -19.44
C PHE A 37 2.86 10.43 -20.81
N ASP A 38 4.18 10.43 -20.98
CA ASP A 38 4.80 10.53 -22.29
C ASP A 38 4.50 9.26 -23.13
N ILE A 39 4.85 9.33 -24.41
CA ILE A 39 4.54 8.29 -25.38
C ILE A 39 5.26 6.97 -25.02
N GLU A 40 6.50 7.05 -24.56
CA GLU A 40 7.31 5.89 -24.23
C GLU A 40 6.76 5.17 -22.98
N THR A 41 6.49 5.92 -21.92
CA THR A 41 5.85 5.39 -20.71
C THR A 41 4.49 4.74 -21.02
N LYS A 42 3.67 5.35 -21.90
CA LYS A 42 2.40 4.74 -22.32
C LYS A 42 2.61 3.40 -23.02
N LYS A 43 3.57 3.32 -23.91
CA LYS A 43 3.90 2.08 -24.62
C LYS A 43 4.34 0.98 -23.66
N GLU A 44 5.19 1.31 -22.70
CA GLU A 44 5.65 0.35 -21.68
C GLU A 44 4.51 -0.11 -20.77
N LEU A 45 3.61 0.80 -20.36
CA LEU A 45 2.43 0.46 -19.57
C LEU A 45 1.46 -0.44 -20.36
N GLU A 46 1.27 -0.23 -21.66
CA GLU A 46 0.47 -1.12 -22.50
C GLU A 46 1.08 -2.52 -22.57
N LEU A 47 2.40 -2.64 -22.71
CA LEU A 47 3.09 -3.93 -22.67
C LEU A 47 2.92 -4.65 -21.33
N LEU A 48 3.05 -3.91 -20.22
CA LEU A 48 2.83 -4.45 -18.88
C LEU A 48 1.37 -4.88 -18.68
N LYS A 49 0.41 -4.04 -19.08
CA LYS A 49 -1.02 -4.35 -19.04
C LYS A 49 -1.35 -5.66 -19.76
N ASN A 50 -0.84 -5.82 -20.98
CA ASN A 50 -1.06 -7.04 -21.77
C ASN A 50 -0.40 -8.27 -21.11
N ARG A 51 0.77 -8.12 -20.50
CA ARG A 51 1.41 -9.20 -19.74
C ARG A 51 0.55 -9.62 -18.55
N ILE A 52 0.03 -8.65 -17.77
CA ILE A 52 -0.86 -8.92 -16.64
C ILE A 52 -2.13 -9.62 -17.11
N LEU A 53 -2.74 -9.16 -18.21
CA LEU A 53 -3.94 -9.75 -18.78
C LEU A 53 -3.78 -11.24 -19.09
N VAL A 54 -2.62 -11.62 -19.65
CA VAL A 54 -2.37 -12.98 -20.09
C VAL A 54 -1.90 -13.91 -18.97
N PHE A 55 -1.12 -13.40 -18.02
CA PHE A 55 -0.37 -14.26 -17.10
C PHE A 55 -0.73 -14.13 -15.62
N ALA A 56 -1.50 -13.12 -15.18
CA ALA A 56 -1.75 -12.90 -13.76
C ALA A 56 -2.40 -14.12 -13.07
N ASP A 57 -3.25 -14.87 -13.76
CA ASP A 57 -3.91 -16.06 -13.23
C ASP A 57 -2.93 -17.21 -12.89
N TYR A 58 -1.75 -17.21 -13.51
CA TYR A 58 -0.76 -18.27 -13.37
C TYR A 58 0.37 -17.92 -12.40
N TRP A 59 0.54 -16.62 -12.08
CA TRP A 59 1.61 -16.18 -11.21
C TRP A 59 1.40 -16.62 -9.76
N ASN A 60 2.45 -17.18 -9.18
CA ASN A 60 2.57 -17.23 -7.73
C ASN A 60 2.90 -15.83 -7.17
N GLU A 61 3.00 -15.71 -5.84
CA GLU A 61 3.22 -14.43 -5.18
C GLU A 61 4.58 -13.80 -5.56
N ASP A 62 5.63 -14.59 -5.69
CA ASP A 62 6.96 -14.09 -6.08
C ASP A 62 6.99 -13.64 -7.55
N GLU A 63 6.34 -14.38 -8.43
CA GLU A 63 6.18 -14.01 -9.84
C GLU A 63 5.35 -12.73 -9.99
N LEU A 64 4.26 -12.58 -9.22
CA LEU A 64 3.49 -11.34 -9.17
C LEU A 64 4.37 -10.16 -8.74
N LYS A 65 5.17 -10.33 -7.68
CA LYS A 65 6.11 -9.31 -7.20
C LYS A 65 7.14 -8.93 -8.27
N MET A 66 7.72 -9.90 -8.96
CA MET A 66 8.75 -9.67 -9.99
C MET A 66 8.18 -9.12 -11.30
N GLN A 67 7.09 -9.70 -11.80
CA GLN A 67 6.59 -9.43 -13.15
C GLN A 67 5.66 -8.21 -13.22
N CYS A 68 4.95 -7.90 -12.12
CA CYS A 68 3.98 -6.82 -12.05
C CYS A 68 4.40 -5.74 -11.05
N ILE A 69 4.49 -6.07 -9.76
CA ILE A 69 4.62 -5.08 -8.68
C ILE A 69 5.90 -4.25 -8.81
N SER A 70 7.05 -4.87 -9.09
CA SER A 70 8.32 -4.15 -9.26
C SER A 70 8.22 -3.09 -10.35
N LYS A 71 7.56 -3.40 -11.47
CA LYS A 71 7.36 -2.46 -12.58
C LYS A 71 6.41 -1.32 -12.21
N MET A 72 5.34 -1.62 -11.49
CA MET A 72 4.42 -0.59 -10.99
C MET A 72 5.12 0.38 -10.01
N VAL A 73 6.01 -0.14 -9.15
CA VAL A 73 6.84 0.66 -8.26
C VAL A 73 7.83 1.53 -9.04
N ASP A 74 8.47 1.00 -10.09
CA ASP A 74 9.35 1.76 -10.98
C ASP A 74 8.60 2.92 -11.64
N PHE A 75 7.40 2.68 -12.19
CA PHE A 75 6.55 3.71 -12.80
C PHE A 75 6.06 4.75 -11.78
N SER A 76 5.92 4.39 -10.50
CA SER A 76 5.60 5.35 -9.44
C SER A 76 6.75 6.35 -9.19
N GLY A 77 7.98 5.95 -9.51
CA GLY A 77 9.19 6.76 -9.35
C GLY A 77 9.66 6.86 -7.90
N TYR A 78 9.34 5.90 -7.05
CA TYR A 78 9.71 5.93 -5.63
C TYR A 78 11.22 5.87 -5.38
N TYR A 79 11.99 5.26 -6.28
CA TYR A 79 13.46 5.17 -6.15
C TYR A 79 14.23 6.48 -6.44
N LYS A 80 13.51 7.56 -6.80
CA LYS A 80 14.14 8.82 -7.24
C LYS A 80 14.21 9.90 -6.17
N ASP A 81 13.81 9.62 -4.93
CA ASP A 81 13.74 10.63 -3.88
C ASP A 81 14.86 10.43 -2.84
N LYS A 82 15.32 11.54 -2.25
CA LYS A 82 16.37 11.55 -1.20
C LYS A 82 15.78 11.40 0.22
N ASN A 83 14.48 11.65 0.37
CA ASN A 83 13.85 11.76 1.69
C ASN A 83 13.28 10.43 2.16
N TYR A 84 13.18 9.43 1.28
CA TYR A 84 12.63 8.12 1.57
C TYR A 84 13.28 7.03 0.71
N ASN A 85 13.10 5.80 1.14
CA ASN A 85 13.54 4.62 0.44
C ASN A 85 12.44 3.57 0.39
N VAL A 86 12.59 2.66 -0.57
CA VAL A 86 11.76 1.47 -0.71
C VAL A 86 12.43 0.30 0.03
N PHE A 87 11.67 -0.36 0.87
CA PHE A 87 12.12 -1.56 1.57
C PHE A 87 11.14 -2.70 1.33
N SER A 88 11.65 -3.90 1.14
CA SER A 88 10.85 -5.12 1.00
C SER A 88 11.16 -6.10 2.11
N GLN A 89 10.16 -6.89 2.50
CA GLN A 89 10.29 -7.97 3.48
C GLN A 89 10.92 -7.53 4.82
N ARG A 90 10.46 -6.39 5.36
CA ARG A 90 11.01 -5.83 6.61
C ARG A 90 10.12 -6.15 7.80
N PRO A 91 10.74 -6.48 8.96
CA PRO A 91 10.00 -6.66 10.19
C PRO A 91 9.43 -5.32 10.66
N LEU A 92 8.17 -5.34 11.08
CA LEU A 92 7.47 -4.21 11.67
C LEU A 92 6.63 -4.72 12.85
N SER A 93 6.69 -4.04 14.00
CA SER A 93 5.88 -4.42 15.17
C SER A 93 5.65 -3.23 16.10
N ALA A 94 4.55 -3.28 16.83
CA ALA A 94 4.23 -2.36 17.90
C ALA A 94 3.32 -3.03 18.94
N THR A 95 3.28 -2.47 20.14
CA THR A 95 2.25 -2.79 21.14
C THR A 95 1.22 -1.67 21.13
N ILE A 96 -0.02 -2.00 20.83
CA ILE A 96 -1.15 -1.04 20.73
C ILE A 96 -2.24 -1.53 21.69
N ASN A 97 -2.65 -0.69 22.63
CA ASN A 97 -3.64 -1.05 23.67
C ASN A 97 -3.30 -2.37 24.41
N GLY A 98 -2.00 -2.62 24.67
CA GLY A 98 -1.54 -3.84 25.34
C GLY A 98 -1.47 -5.09 24.43
N ILE A 99 -1.87 -4.99 23.16
CA ILE A 99 -1.81 -6.09 22.20
C ILE A 99 -0.54 -5.91 21.34
N GLU A 100 0.32 -6.93 21.34
CA GLU A 100 1.51 -6.95 20.50
C GLU A 100 1.16 -7.48 19.10
N ILE A 101 1.34 -6.62 18.08
CA ILE A 101 1.12 -6.90 16.67
C ILE A 101 2.44 -6.78 15.92
N GLY A 102 2.70 -7.66 14.97
CA GLY A 102 3.89 -7.56 14.15
C GLY A 102 4.01 -8.69 13.14
N GLY A 103 4.99 -8.55 12.26
CA GLY A 103 5.27 -9.49 11.20
C GLY A 103 6.24 -8.89 10.19
N ARG A 104 6.24 -9.41 8.98
CA ARG A 104 6.97 -8.84 7.85
C ARG A 104 6.00 -8.17 6.90
N VAL A 105 6.29 -6.93 6.53
CA VAL A 105 5.57 -6.22 5.47
C VAL A 105 6.21 -6.55 4.13
N ASP A 106 5.40 -6.76 3.10
CA ASP A 106 5.91 -7.04 1.76
C ASP A 106 6.69 -5.87 1.19
N PHE A 107 6.16 -4.67 1.36
CA PHE A 107 6.76 -3.44 0.87
C PHE A 107 6.43 -2.29 1.81
N VAL A 108 7.41 -1.41 2.06
CA VAL A 108 7.19 -0.18 2.80
C VAL A 108 8.02 0.95 2.23
N LEU A 109 7.37 2.10 2.05
CA LEU A 109 8.00 3.39 1.76
C LEU A 109 8.19 4.12 3.09
N ALA A 110 9.42 4.36 3.49
CA ALA A 110 9.76 4.96 4.76
C ALA A 110 11.09 5.71 4.67
N LYS A 111 11.41 6.50 5.69
CA LYS A 111 12.78 7.04 5.83
C LYS A 111 13.78 5.92 6.13
N GLY A 112 15.05 6.24 5.93
CA GLY A 112 16.20 5.40 6.22
C GLY A 112 16.94 4.91 4.98
N GLU A 113 18.15 4.41 5.18
CA GLU A 113 19.01 3.92 4.10
C GLU A 113 19.07 2.39 4.08
N GLN A 114 19.44 1.78 5.21
CA GLN A 114 19.59 0.32 5.33
C GLN A 114 18.37 -0.36 5.95
N LYS A 115 17.62 0.37 6.77
CA LYS A 115 16.41 -0.11 7.43
C LYS A 115 15.35 0.99 7.47
N PRO A 116 14.06 0.63 7.41
CA PRO A 116 13.00 1.61 7.51
C PRO A 116 12.98 2.23 8.91
N VAL A 117 12.84 3.54 8.96
CA VAL A 117 12.61 4.33 10.18
C VAL A 117 11.43 5.27 9.96
N LYS A 118 10.84 5.76 11.05
CA LYS A 118 9.74 6.72 10.95
C LYS A 118 10.15 8.02 10.24
N PRO A 119 9.22 8.65 9.49
CA PRO A 119 7.86 8.21 9.26
C PRO A 119 7.76 7.07 8.22
N TYR A 120 6.77 6.20 8.45
CA TYR A 120 6.33 5.19 7.49
C TYR A 120 5.21 5.81 6.66
N PHE A 121 5.38 5.88 5.35
CA PHE A 121 4.49 6.64 4.46
C PHE A 121 3.45 5.79 3.77
N PHE A 122 3.86 4.62 3.29
CA PHE A 122 3.04 3.78 2.45
C PHE A 122 3.42 2.31 2.59
N ILE A 123 2.42 1.43 2.68
CA ILE A 123 2.60 -0.02 2.83
C ILE A 123 1.82 -0.75 1.74
N HIS A 124 2.43 -1.79 1.17
CA HIS A 124 1.74 -2.70 0.24
C HIS A 124 1.74 -4.11 0.79
N GLU A 125 0.62 -4.80 0.56
CA GLU A 125 0.45 -6.23 0.79
C GLU A 125 0.05 -6.92 -0.52
N TYR A 126 0.62 -8.08 -0.80
CA TYR A 126 0.44 -8.77 -2.07
C TYR A 126 -0.04 -10.20 -1.87
N LYS A 127 -1.03 -10.61 -2.67
CA LYS A 127 -1.52 -12.00 -2.75
C LYS A 127 -1.69 -12.41 -4.21
N GLN A 128 -1.37 -13.66 -4.50
CA GLN A 128 -1.65 -14.25 -5.81
C GLN A 128 -3.16 -14.35 -6.06
N GLU A 129 -3.59 -14.34 -7.34
CA GLU A 129 -5.01 -14.32 -7.70
C GLU A 129 -5.76 -15.61 -7.33
N THR A 130 -5.08 -16.76 -7.42
CA THR A 130 -5.70 -18.10 -7.30
C THR A 130 -5.49 -18.77 -5.95
N LYS A 131 -5.04 -18.07 -4.92
CA LYS A 131 -4.78 -18.67 -3.61
C LYS A 131 -6.08 -19.16 -2.97
N LYS A 132 -6.18 -20.49 -2.77
CA LYS A 132 -7.21 -21.09 -1.95
C LYS A 132 -6.81 -20.97 -0.47
N GLY A 133 -7.56 -20.22 0.31
CA GLY A 133 -7.35 -20.08 1.77
C GLY A 133 -8.07 -18.88 2.35
N SER A 134 -8.26 -18.88 3.66
CA SER A 134 -8.97 -17.84 4.43
C SER A 134 -8.10 -16.63 4.78
N SER A 135 -7.25 -16.13 3.89
CA SER A 135 -6.51 -14.92 4.19
C SER A 135 -7.36 -13.69 3.88
N ASP A 136 -7.40 -12.74 4.80
CA ASP A 136 -7.98 -11.41 4.59
C ASP A 136 -6.84 -10.40 4.29
N PRO A 137 -6.49 -10.15 3.01
CA PRO A 137 -5.42 -9.22 2.65
C PRO A 137 -5.69 -7.79 3.15
N LYS A 138 -6.97 -7.41 3.24
CA LYS A 138 -7.37 -6.12 3.79
C LYS A 138 -7.10 -6.08 5.31
N GLY A 139 -7.46 -7.12 6.05
CA GLY A 139 -7.17 -7.24 7.48
C GLY A 139 -5.68 -7.24 7.74
N GLN A 140 -4.91 -8.00 6.96
CA GLN A 140 -3.46 -8.00 7.06
C GLN A 140 -2.90 -6.59 6.85
N LEU A 141 -3.22 -5.90 5.74
CA LEU A 141 -2.77 -4.53 5.48
C LEU A 141 -3.21 -3.55 6.59
N LEU A 142 -4.46 -3.61 7.06
CA LEU A 142 -4.93 -2.74 8.14
C LEU A 142 -4.13 -2.92 9.42
N SER A 143 -3.72 -4.13 9.76
CA SER A 143 -2.87 -4.40 10.92
C SER A 143 -1.47 -3.81 10.76
N GLU A 144 -0.92 -3.81 9.55
CA GLU A 144 0.34 -3.16 9.20
C GLU A 144 0.24 -1.63 9.26
N LEU A 145 -0.86 -1.06 8.75
CA LEU A 145 -1.12 0.38 8.83
C LEU A 145 -1.29 0.86 10.28
N LEU A 146 -1.95 0.08 11.15
CA LEU A 146 -2.05 0.36 12.57
C LEU A 146 -0.68 0.43 13.24
N VAL A 147 0.20 -0.53 12.95
CA VAL A 147 1.56 -0.52 13.49
C VAL A 147 2.35 0.66 12.95
N ALA A 148 2.24 0.98 11.66
CA ALA A 148 2.90 2.15 11.06
C ALA A 148 2.40 3.46 11.69
N GLN A 149 1.08 3.61 11.87
CA GLN A 149 0.47 4.77 12.52
C GLN A 149 0.96 4.93 13.96
N ALA A 150 1.00 3.86 14.74
CA ALA A 150 1.52 3.89 16.11
C ALA A 150 3.00 4.29 16.17
N LYS A 151 3.82 3.83 15.20
CA LYS A 151 5.24 4.21 15.10
C LYS A 151 5.44 5.64 14.62
N ASN A 152 4.51 6.19 13.86
CA ASN A 152 4.51 7.59 13.38
C ASN A 152 4.00 8.59 14.43
N ASP A 153 3.70 8.15 15.66
CA ASP A 153 3.11 8.98 16.71
C ASP A 153 1.70 9.52 16.34
N ILE A 154 0.95 8.83 15.52
CA ILE A 154 -0.50 8.99 15.21
C ILE A 154 -0.91 10.36 14.61
N LYS A 155 0.01 11.18 14.13
CA LYS A 155 -0.34 12.54 13.69
C LYS A 155 -0.88 12.63 12.25
N ASN A 156 -0.42 11.76 11.38
CA ASN A 156 -0.72 11.81 9.95
C ASN A 156 -1.38 10.51 9.48
N PRO A 157 -2.23 10.57 8.44
CA PRO A 157 -2.79 9.38 7.85
C PRO A 157 -1.68 8.48 7.28
N VAL A 158 -1.88 7.17 7.39
CA VAL A 158 -1.03 6.18 6.73
C VAL A 158 -1.76 5.63 5.52
N TYR A 159 -1.08 5.62 4.41
CA TYR A 159 -1.59 5.15 3.14
C TYR A 159 -1.11 3.73 2.87
N GLY A 160 -1.89 2.95 2.14
CA GLY A 160 -1.48 1.63 1.74
C GLY A 160 -2.30 1.08 0.58
N CYS A 161 -1.85 -0.04 0.03
CA CYS A 161 -2.66 -0.81 -0.89
C CYS A 161 -2.47 -2.30 -0.67
N TYR A 162 -3.53 -3.07 -0.90
CA TYR A 162 -3.38 -4.50 -1.08
C TYR A 162 -3.73 -4.90 -2.51
N VAL A 163 -3.03 -5.91 -2.98
CA VAL A 163 -3.15 -6.40 -4.35
C VAL A 163 -3.45 -7.89 -4.33
N VAL A 164 -4.47 -8.28 -5.07
CA VAL A 164 -4.81 -9.69 -5.30
C VAL A 164 -4.76 -9.94 -6.80
N GLY A 165 -3.70 -10.60 -7.25
CA GLY A 165 -3.42 -10.78 -8.66
C GLY A 165 -3.38 -9.45 -9.42
N ARG A 166 -4.38 -9.21 -10.28
CA ARG A 166 -4.51 -7.96 -11.07
C ARG A 166 -5.27 -6.85 -10.35
N SER A 167 -5.96 -7.15 -9.24
CA SER A 167 -6.87 -6.24 -8.55
C SER A 167 -6.16 -5.45 -7.46
N TRP A 168 -6.21 -4.12 -7.56
CA TRP A 168 -5.60 -3.16 -6.63
C TRP A 168 -6.65 -2.46 -5.81
N PHE A 169 -6.42 -2.36 -4.50
CA PHE A 169 -7.29 -1.68 -3.55
C PHE A 169 -6.47 -0.72 -2.71
N PHE A 170 -6.84 0.55 -2.72
CA PHE A 170 -6.17 1.59 -1.95
C PHE A 170 -6.86 1.79 -0.61
N VAL A 171 -6.07 1.91 0.45
CA VAL A 171 -6.55 1.98 1.84
C VAL A 171 -5.88 3.15 2.54
N ILE A 172 -6.64 3.89 3.31
CA ILE A 172 -6.13 4.90 4.25
C ILE A 172 -6.57 4.52 5.65
N LEU A 173 -5.67 4.68 6.60
CA LEU A 173 -5.96 4.68 8.02
C LEU A 173 -5.58 6.03 8.61
N HIS A 174 -6.52 6.67 9.28
CA HIS A 174 -6.29 7.93 10.01
C HIS A 174 -7.01 7.88 11.36
N ASN A 175 -6.24 7.89 12.44
CA ASN A 175 -6.74 7.65 13.79
C ASN A 175 -7.45 6.30 13.89
N LYS A 176 -8.76 6.32 14.14
CA LYS A 176 -9.61 5.13 14.21
C LYS A 176 -10.47 4.89 12.96
N GLU A 177 -10.38 5.77 11.99
CA GLU A 177 -11.14 5.64 10.75
C GLU A 177 -10.28 5.08 9.62
N TYR A 178 -10.84 4.16 8.86
CA TYR A 178 -10.22 3.67 7.65
C TYR A 178 -11.18 3.72 6.46
N ALA A 179 -10.64 3.85 5.27
CA ALA A 179 -11.38 3.82 4.02
C ALA A 179 -10.70 2.93 2.99
N VAL A 180 -11.49 2.30 2.15
CA VAL A 180 -11.03 1.38 1.10
C VAL A 180 -11.65 1.77 -0.23
N SER A 181 -10.85 1.84 -1.28
CA SER A 181 -11.32 2.10 -2.64
C SER A 181 -12.14 0.94 -3.23
N ARG A 182 -12.72 1.18 -4.40
CA ARG A 182 -13.10 0.08 -5.29
C ARG A 182 -11.88 -0.70 -5.76
N ALA A 183 -12.08 -1.86 -6.35
CA ALA A 183 -11.03 -2.54 -7.10
C ALA A 183 -10.66 -1.75 -8.36
N TYR A 184 -9.35 -1.68 -8.65
CA TYR A 184 -8.79 -1.22 -9.92
C TYR A 184 -8.10 -2.41 -10.60
N ASP A 185 -8.41 -2.68 -11.85
CA ASP A 185 -7.85 -3.81 -12.58
C ASP A 185 -6.63 -3.38 -13.42
N ALA A 186 -5.44 -3.82 -13.02
CA ALA A 186 -4.20 -3.49 -13.71
C ALA A 186 -4.08 -4.09 -15.12
N SER A 187 -4.92 -5.07 -15.47
CA SER A 187 -5.00 -5.62 -16.82
C SER A 187 -5.89 -4.78 -17.76
N GLN A 188 -6.47 -3.70 -17.26
CA GLN A 188 -7.37 -2.80 -17.99
C GLN A 188 -6.80 -1.36 -18.00
N ALA A 189 -7.59 -0.40 -18.51
CA ALA A 189 -7.22 1.01 -18.53
C ALA A 189 -6.97 1.59 -17.11
N ASP A 190 -7.45 0.93 -16.07
CA ASP A 190 -7.19 1.30 -14.68
C ASP A 190 -5.69 1.33 -14.33
N ILE A 191 -4.81 0.66 -15.10
CA ILE A 191 -3.35 0.70 -14.87
C ILE A 191 -2.81 2.13 -14.83
N TYR A 192 -3.32 3.02 -15.67
CA TYR A 192 -2.93 4.44 -15.69
C TYR A 192 -3.36 5.17 -14.41
N THR A 193 -4.59 4.88 -13.94
CA THR A 193 -5.11 5.42 -12.70
C THR A 193 -4.34 4.91 -11.49
N ILE A 194 -4.01 3.62 -11.45
CA ILE A 194 -3.18 3.02 -10.40
C ILE A 194 -1.84 3.75 -10.30
N ILE A 195 -1.15 3.98 -11.41
CA ILE A 195 0.14 4.69 -11.41
C ILE A 195 -0.02 6.15 -10.97
N ALA A 196 -1.10 6.82 -11.37
CA ALA A 196 -1.37 8.18 -10.91
C ALA A 196 -1.55 8.25 -9.39
N ILE A 197 -2.35 7.34 -8.83
CA ILE A 197 -2.58 7.23 -7.39
C ILE A 197 -1.26 6.93 -6.64
N LEU A 198 -0.46 6.00 -7.14
CA LEU A 198 0.86 5.69 -6.55
C LEU A 198 1.78 6.91 -6.60
N ARG A 199 1.86 7.62 -7.72
CA ARG A 199 2.68 8.85 -7.84
C ARG A 199 2.29 9.93 -6.86
N LYS A 200 0.99 10.07 -6.54
CA LYS A 200 0.50 11.09 -5.60
C LYS A 200 0.98 10.87 -4.17
N VAL A 201 1.36 9.67 -3.78
CA VAL A 201 1.97 9.39 -2.46
C VAL A 201 3.20 10.27 -2.23
N LYS A 202 3.99 10.61 -3.25
CA LYS A 202 5.17 11.48 -3.13
C LYS A 202 4.80 12.90 -2.66
N GLU A 203 3.65 13.41 -3.06
CA GLU A 203 3.16 14.72 -2.60
C GLU A 203 2.86 14.70 -1.10
N TYR A 204 2.29 13.61 -0.61
CA TYR A 204 2.03 13.43 0.83
C TYR A 204 3.31 13.26 1.62
N VAL A 205 4.30 12.52 1.09
CA VAL A 205 5.63 12.42 1.70
C VAL A 205 6.26 13.80 1.84
N GLN A 206 6.27 14.60 0.77
CA GLN A 206 6.82 15.94 0.78
C GLN A 206 6.12 16.84 1.80
N LYS A 207 4.79 16.78 1.87
CA LYS A 207 4.01 17.53 2.84
C LYS A 207 4.38 17.18 4.29
N MET A 208 4.48 15.88 4.60
CA MET A 208 4.89 15.42 5.93
C MET A 208 6.31 15.89 6.30
N GLU A 209 7.22 15.90 5.32
CA GLU A 209 8.58 16.40 5.50
C GLU A 209 8.60 17.90 5.84
N ASP A 210 7.81 18.70 5.13
CA ASP A 210 7.76 20.14 5.31
C ASP A 210 7.11 20.50 6.66
N GLU A 211 6.13 19.73 7.13
CA GLU A 211 5.51 19.86 8.45
C GLU A 211 6.47 19.49 9.58
N SER A 212 7.37 18.51 9.36
CA SER A 212 8.35 18.08 10.36
C SER A 212 9.49 19.04 10.59
N LYS A 213 9.68 20.04 9.70
CA LYS A 213 10.73 21.07 9.79
C LYS A 213 10.25 22.36 10.47
N LYS A 214 8.96 22.46 10.75
CA LYS A 214 8.35 23.57 11.49
C LYS A 214 8.24 23.28 12.97
#